data_494981de3856422327f6609900f10ccf
#
_entry.id   494981de3856422327f6609900f10ccf
#
_cell.length_a   1.000
_cell.length_b   1.000
_cell.length_c   1.000
_cell.angle_alpha   90.00
_cell.angle_beta   90.00
_cell.angle_gamma   90.00
#
_symmetry.space_group_name_H-M   'P 1'
#
loop_
_entity.id
_entity.type
_entity.pdbx_description
1 polymer ?
#
loop_
_entity_poly.entity_id
_entity_poly.type
_entity_poly.pdbx_seq_one_letter_code
_entity_poly.pdbx_strand_id
1 'polypeptide(L)'
;MRRYFESLRPADVSAIHSVPDGIFLVRVDRAQYRWDRQKPYYEIRFAVLKPRHLTGCCMTGRLYCTLRAMWKLSWFLRDFGYDADLLGKNEIDDKALIDLWGVVKVSEVTVHGTSILNLDGFAPAGRWEELSVFADSDQRGSEVSS
;
A
#
# COMPACT_ATOMS: atom_id res chain seq x y z
N MET A 1 -8.82 21.55 -12.32
CA MET A 1 -8.99 20.92 -12.06
C MET A 1 -8.92 20.50 -11.97
N ARG A 2 -9.02 20.44 -11.63
CA ARG A 2 -9.20 19.68 -11.05
C ARG A 2 -9.04 19.03 -11.30
N ARG A 3 -9.20 19.26 -11.60
CA ARG A 3 -9.33 18.42 -11.34
C ARG A 3 -9.08 17.80 -11.28
N TYR A 4 -9.03 18.19 -11.32
CA TYR A 4 -8.99 17.45 -10.82
C TYR A 4 -9.21 17.57 -10.59
N PHE A 5 -9.14 17.93 -10.63
CA PHE A 5 -9.83 17.98 -10.09
C PHE A 5 -10.86 18.52 -10.28
N GLU A 6 -11.24 19.14 -10.62
CA GLU A 6 -12.27 19.02 -10.72
C GLU A 6 -12.99 18.60 -11.66
N SER A 7 -12.42 18.50 -12.65
CA SER A 7 -13.15 17.45 -13.18
C SER A 7 -13.09 16.25 -12.30
N LEU A 8 -12.09 16.13 -11.55
CA LEU A 8 -12.13 15.18 -10.46
C LEU A 8 -13.02 15.74 -9.39
N ARG A 9 -14.09 15.06 -9.16
CA ARG A 9 -14.99 15.46 -8.10
C ARG A 9 -14.35 15.21 -6.75
N PRO A 10 -14.46 16.14 -5.82
CA PRO A 10 -13.86 15.95 -4.51
C PRO A 10 -14.32 14.67 -3.80
N ALA A 11 -15.57 14.29 -4.01
CA ALA A 11 -16.09 13.07 -3.42
C ALA A 11 -15.39 11.83 -3.96
N ASP A 12 -15.09 11.81 -5.24
CA ASP A 12 -14.39 10.69 -5.86
C ASP A 12 -12.96 10.57 -5.31
N VAL A 13 -12.31 11.71 -5.17
CA VAL A 13 -10.95 11.73 -4.63
C VAL A 13 -10.96 11.21 -3.19
N SER A 14 -11.94 11.66 -2.39
CA SER A 14 -12.04 11.20 -1.01
C SER A 14 -12.29 9.70 -0.93
N ALA A 15 -13.16 9.17 -1.82
CA ALA A 15 -13.44 7.74 -1.83
C ALA A 15 -12.19 6.92 -2.13
N ILE A 16 -11.36 7.41 -3.05
CA ILE A 16 -10.11 6.72 -3.40
C ILE A 16 -9.18 6.64 -2.20
N HIS A 17 -9.20 7.66 -1.35
CA HIS A 17 -8.28 7.74 -0.23
C HIS A 17 -8.89 7.27 1.09
N SER A 18 -10.11 6.76 1.07
CA SER A 18 -10.85 6.42 2.28
C SER A 18 -10.81 4.94 2.61
N VAL A 19 -9.65 4.34 2.49
CA VAL A 19 -9.50 2.94 2.89
C VAL A 19 -9.28 2.93 4.41
N PRO A 20 -10.05 2.12 5.17
CA PRO A 20 -9.85 2.06 6.62
C PRO A 20 -8.53 1.41 6.97
N ASP A 21 -8.06 1.65 8.19
CA ASP A 21 -6.88 0.96 8.70
C ASP A 21 -7.16 -0.54 8.70
N GLY A 22 -6.18 -1.33 8.31
CA GLY A 22 -6.38 -2.77 8.31
C GLY A 22 -5.46 -3.50 7.35
N ILE A 23 -5.88 -4.72 7.01
CA ILE A 23 -5.10 -5.63 6.18
C ILE A 23 -5.87 -5.88 4.89
N PHE A 24 -5.17 -5.82 3.77
CA PHE A 24 -5.77 -5.94 2.45
C PHE A 24 -4.93 -6.82 1.53
N LEU A 25 -5.60 -7.62 0.71
CA LEU A 25 -4.94 -8.27 -0.42
C LEU A 25 -4.96 -7.28 -1.58
N VAL A 26 -3.82 -7.00 -2.13
CA VAL A 26 -3.67 -5.94 -3.12
C VAL A 26 -2.80 -6.38 -4.29
N ARG A 27 -2.93 -5.64 -5.38
CA ARG A 27 -2.08 -5.76 -6.56
C ARG A 27 -1.46 -4.39 -6.83
N VAL A 28 -0.19 -4.37 -7.15
CA VAL A 28 0.48 -3.12 -7.53
C VAL A 28 0.01 -2.74 -8.93
N ASP A 29 -0.61 -1.57 -9.07
CA ASP A 29 -1.04 -1.12 -10.39
C ASP A 29 -0.25 0.08 -10.89
N ARG A 30 0.59 0.68 -10.05
CA ARG A 30 1.46 1.78 -10.46
C ARG A 30 2.65 1.86 -9.52
N ALA A 31 3.81 2.16 -10.07
CA ALA A 31 5.02 2.36 -9.28
C ALA A 31 5.91 3.37 -9.97
N GLN A 32 6.42 4.33 -9.20
CA GLN A 32 7.30 5.37 -9.73
C GLN A 32 8.38 5.69 -8.72
N TYR A 33 9.62 5.82 -9.22
CA TYR A 33 10.74 6.28 -8.41
C TYR A 33 10.71 7.80 -8.36
N ARG A 34 10.77 8.37 -7.16
CA ARG A 34 10.68 9.80 -6.95
C ARG A 34 11.64 10.26 -5.87
N TRP A 35 11.78 11.56 -5.74
CA TRP A 35 12.62 12.18 -4.73
C TRP A 35 11.82 13.19 -3.94
N ASP A 36 12.03 13.23 -2.62
CA ASP A 36 11.43 14.19 -1.73
C ASP A 36 12.53 14.71 -0.80
N ARG A 37 12.96 15.96 -1.00
CA ARG A 37 13.99 16.60 -0.16
C ARG A 37 15.23 15.72 -0.01
N GLN A 38 15.77 15.26 -1.13
CA GLN A 38 16.96 14.41 -1.18
C GLN A 38 16.73 12.99 -0.63
N LYS A 39 15.50 12.60 -0.41
CA LYS A 39 15.18 11.25 -0.01
C LYS A 39 14.51 10.52 -1.16
N PRO A 40 15.17 9.52 -1.74
CA PRO A 40 14.55 8.75 -2.82
C PRO A 40 13.52 7.78 -2.25
N TYR A 41 12.46 7.58 -2.99
CA TYR A 41 11.41 6.65 -2.59
C TYR A 41 10.68 6.10 -3.80
N TYR A 42 10.00 4.97 -3.60
CA TYR A 42 9.08 4.43 -4.58
C TYR A 42 7.67 4.79 -4.15
N GLU A 43 6.94 5.47 -5.02
CA GLU A 43 5.53 5.73 -4.82
C GLU A 43 4.77 4.58 -5.46
N ILE A 44 4.01 3.84 -4.66
CA ILE A 44 3.36 2.62 -5.11
C ILE A 44 1.88 2.76 -4.89
N ARG A 45 1.11 2.54 -5.96
CA ARG A 45 -0.34 2.51 -5.86
C ARG A 45 -0.80 1.07 -5.89
N PHE A 46 -1.61 0.73 -4.90
CA PHE A 46 -2.16 -0.60 -4.73
C PHE A 46 -3.64 -0.59 -5.07
N ALA A 47 -4.07 -1.55 -5.87
CA ALA A 47 -5.49 -1.78 -6.10
C ALA A 47 -5.95 -2.88 -5.15
N VAL A 48 -6.99 -2.61 -4.37
CA VAL A 48 -7.49 -3.57 -3.40
C VAL A 48 -8.24 -4.68 -4.12
N LEU A 49 -7.89 -5.92 -3.81
CA LEU A 49 -8.55 -7.11 -4.31
C LEU A 49 -9.48 -7.71 -3.27
N LYS A 50 -9.07 -7.69 -2.00
CA LYS A 50 -9.87 -8.16 -0.88
C LYS A 50 -9.64 -7.29 0.33
N PRO A 51 -10.62 -7.09 1.19
CA PRO A 51 -11.95 -7.71 1.19
C PRO A 51 -12.82 -7.25 0.01
N ARG A 52 -13.81 -8.05 -0.29
CA ARG A 52 -14.62 -7.88 -1.51
C ARG A 52 -15.29 -6.51 -1.60
N HIS A 53 -15.81 -6.01 -0.49
CA HIS A 53 -16.56 -4.74 -0.51
C HIS A 53 -15.65 -3.54 -0.80
N LEU A 54 -14.35 -3.70 -0.74
CA LEU A 54 -13.39 -2.63 -1.05
C LEU A 54 -12.66 -2.87 -2.37
N THR A 55 -13.02 -3.91 -3.11
CA THR A 55 -12.40 -4.22 -4.39
C THR A 55 -12.54 -3.03 -5.33
N GLY A 56 -11.43 -2.66 -5.95
CA GLY A 56 -11.40 -1.52 -6.86
C GLY A 56 -10.97 -0.24 -6.21
N CYS A 57 -10.96 -0.16 -4.88
CA CYS A 57 -10.38 0.98 -4.19
C CYS A 57 -8.87 0.97 -4.40
N CYS A 58 -8.28 2.16 -4.43
CA CYS A 58 -6.83 2.29 -4.58
C CYS A 58 -6.26 3.04 -3.40
N MET A 59 -5.03 2.74 -3.07
CA MET A 59 -4.30 3.48 -2.05
C MET A 59 -2.85 3.61 -2.48
N THR A 60 -2.26 4.75 -2.16
CA THR A 60 -0.90 5.06 -2.55
C THR A 60 -0.03 5.23 -1.32
N GLY A 61 1.10 4.55 -1.30
CA GLY A 61 2.05 4.64 -0.22
C GLY A 61 3.45 4.86 -0.72
N ARG A 62 4.35 5.19 0.18
CA ARG A 62 5.75 5.45 -0.14
C ARG A 62 6.65 4.45 0.56
N LEU A 63 7.63 3.95 -0.17
CA LEU A 63 8.70 3.11 0.40
C LEU A 63 10.02 3.80 0.15
N TYR A 64 10.61 4.32 1.21
CA TYR A 64 11.83 5.10 1.12
C TYR A 64 13.05 4.22 0.94
N CYS A 65 14.02 4.72 0.16
CA CYS A 65 15.26 4.01 -0.13
C CYS A 65 16.42 4.48 0.74
N THR A 66 16.13 5.11 1.86
CA THR A 66 17.17 5.51 2.81
C THR A 66 17.64 4.28 3.60
N LEU A 67 18.85 4.35 4.13
CA LEU A 67 19.38 3.24 4.93
C LEU A 67 18.45 2.86 6.07
N ARG A 68 17.85 3.85 6.70
CA ARG A 68 16.94 3.63 7.83
C ARG A 68 15.67 2.89 7.43
N ALA A 69 15.20 3.09 6.22
CA ALA A 69 13.93 2.52 5.75
C ALA A 69 14.10 1.34 4.80
N MET A 70 15.33 0.99 4.46
CA MET A 70 15.59 -0.04 3.46
C MET A 70 15.02 -1.41 3.85
N TRP A 71 14.94 -1.69 5.15
CA TRP A 71 14.40 -2.96 5.61
C TRP A 71 12.94 -3.14 5.21
N LYS A 72 12.17 -2.05 5.20
CA LYS A 72 10.76 -2.11 4.82
C LYS A 72 10.62 -2.34 3.32
N LEU A 73 11.42 -1.67 2.52
CA LEU A 73 11.44 -1.87 1.08
C LEU A 73 11.82 -3.31 0.73
N SER A 74 12.84 -3.84 1.39
CA SER A 74 13.24 -5.23 1.17
C SER A 74 12.14 -6.21 1.56
N TRP A 75 11.45 -5.93 2.64
CA TRP A 75 10.32 -6.74 3.08
C TRP A 75 9.23 -6.78 2.01
N PHE A 76 8.86 -5.61 1.49
CA PHE A 76 7.87 -5.52 0.42
C PHE A 76 8.28 -6.36 -0.80
N LEU A 77 9.51 -6.15 -1.26
CA LEU A 77 9.99 -6.85 -2.46
C LEU A 77 9.96 -8.36 -2.29
N ARG A 78 10.39 -8.84 -1.15
CA ARG A 78 10.42 -10.27 -0.87
C ARG A 78 9.01 -10.85 -0.85
N ASP A 79 8.11 -10.23 -0.11
CA ASP A 79 6.78 -10.80 0.13
C ASP A 79 5.84 -10.64 -1.06
N PHE A 80 6.07 -9.62 -1.88
CA PHE A 80 5.28 -9.42 -3.10
C PHE A 80 5.83 -10.20 -4.29
N GLY A 81 6.93 -10.93 -4.10
CA GLY A 81 7.44 -11.81 -5.14
C GLY A 81 8.27 -11.12 -6.21
N TYR A 82 8.95 -10.04 -5.84
CA TYR A 82 9.87 -9.40 -6.78
C TYR A 82 10.94 -10.41 -7.19
N ASP A 83 11.29 -10.43 -8.48
CA ASP A 83 12.20 -11.43 -9.04
C ASP A 83 13.54 -11.42 -8.29
N ALA A 84 13.91 -12.58 -7.73
CA ALA A 84 15.14 -12.73 -6.97
C ALA A 84 16.38 -12.39 -7.80
N ASP A 85 16.34 -12.63 -9.11
CA ASP A 85 17.46 -12.30 -9.98
C ASP A 85 17.66 -10.80 -10.09
N LEU A 86 16.58 -10.02 -9.89
CA LEU A 86 16.67 -8.57 -9.92
C LEU A 86 17.10 -7.97 -8.59
N LEU A 87 16.96 -8.72 -7.50
CA LEU A 87 17.31 -8.21 -6.17
C LEU A 87 18.81 -7.94 -6.00
N GLY A 88 19.64 -8.61 -6.78
CA GLY A 88 21.08 -8.43 -6.73
C GLY A 88 21.57 -7.18 -7.45
N LYS A 89 20.69 -6.46 -8.11
CA LYS A 89 21.06 -5.26 -8.86
C LYS A 89 20.94 -4.02 -7.97
N ASN A 90 21.69 -2.99 -8.32
CA ASN A 90 21.70 -1.76 -7.54
C ASN A 90 20.40 -0.98 -7.63
N GLU A 91 19.66 -1.17 -8.70
CA GLU A 91 18.41 -0.44 -8.92
C GLU A 91 17.24 -1.41 -9.03
N ILE A 92 16.11 -0.99 -8.49
CA ILE A 92 14.86 -1.72 -8.62
C ILE A 92 14.17 -1.24 -9.89
N ASP A 93 13.76 -2.20 -10.72
CA ASP A 93 13.00 -1.90 -11.93
C ASP A 93 11.55 -1.63 -11.51
N ASP A 94 11.14 -0.36 -11.56
CA ASP A 94 9.79 0.00 -11.13
C ASP A 94 8.72 -0.61 -12.04
N LYS A 95 9.04 -0.90 -13.27
CA LYS A 95 8.11 -1.60 -14.17
C LYS A 95 7.89 -3.03 -13.73
N ALA A 96 8.90 -3.67 -13.15
CA ALA A 96 8.78 -5.03 -12.67
C ALA A 96 7.94 -5.12 -11.40
N LEU A 97 7.64 -4.00 -10.75
CA LEU A 97 6.76 -3.98 -9.59
C LEU A 97 5.29 -4.07 -9.98
N ILE A 98 4.95 -3.67 -11.20
CA ILE A 98 3.56 -3.68 -11.66
C ILE A 98 3.03 -5.11 -11.69
N ASP A 99 1.81 -5.29 -11.20
CA ASP A 99 1.10 -6.58 -11.13
C ASP A 99 1.61 -7.55 -10.07
N LEU A 100 2.55 -7.13 -9.23
CA LEU A 100 2.88 -7.95 -8.07
C LEU A 100 1.72 -7.96 -7.08
N TRP A 101 1.54 -9.08 -6.43
CA TRP A 101 0.44 -9.32 -5.49
C TRP A 101 0.98 -9.55 -4.10
N GLY A 102 0.23 -9.13 -3.11
CA GLY A 102 0.62 -9.40 -1.73
C GLY A 102 -0.41 -8.85 -0.77
N VAL A 103 -0.15 -9.09 0.51
CA VAL A 103 -0.96 -8.56 1.60
C VAL A 103 -0.24 -7.35 2.17
N VAL A 104 -0.98 -6.29 2.44
CA VAL A 104 -0.43 -5.08 3.04
C VAL A 104 -1.26 -4.70 4.26
N LYS A 105 -0.58 -4.29 5.31
CA LYS A 105 -1.22 -3.70 6.47
C LYS A 105 -0.97 -2.21 6.43
N VAL A 106 -2.04 -1.43 6.54
CA VAL A 106 -1.96 0.02 6.44
C VAL A 106 -2.62 0.68 7.62
N SER A 107 -2.16 1.89 7.91
CA SER A 107 -2.80 2.75 8.90
C SER A 107 -2.68 4.19 8.44
N GLU A 108 -3.59 5.02 8.92
CA GLU A 108 -3.53 6.45 8.65
C GLU A 108 -2.82 7.12 9.82
N VAL A 109 -1.83 7.93 9.49
CA VAL A 109 -1.12 8.71 10.50
C VAL A 109 -1.21 10.18 10.13
N THR A 110 -1.19 11.04 11.12
CA THR A 110 -1.25 12.50 10.92
C THR A 110 0.14 13.08 11.15
N VAL A 111 0.66 13.74 10.12
CA VAL A 111 1.95 14.40 10.21
C VAL A 111 1.74 15.87 9.82
N HIS A 112 2.04 16.78 10.74
CA HIS A 112 1.88 18.21 10.50
C HIS A 112 0.48 18.58 10.01
N GLY A 113 -0.54 17.94 10.59
CA GLY A 113 -1.93 18.23 10.24
C GLY A 113 -2.43 17.54 8.98
N THR A 114 -1.59 16.77 8.32
CA THR A 114 -1.96 16.09 7.08
C THR A 114 -2.04 14.59 7.32
N SER A 115 -3.11 13.99 6.84
CA SER A 115 -3.26 12.52 6.93
C SER A 115 -2.46 11.84 5.84
N ILE A 116 -1.65 10.86 6.23
CA ILE A 116 -0.78 10.12 5.34
C ILE A 116 -1.02 8.63 5.56
N LEU A 117 -1.05 7.89 4.45
CA LEU A 117 -1.13 6.44 4.53
C LEU A 117 0.24 5.88 4.90
N ASN A 118 0.27 5.08 5.94
CA ASN A 118 1.49 4.41 6.37
C ASN A 118 1.39 2.93 6.04
N LEU A 119 2.43 2.40 5.40
CA LEU A 119 2.50 0.97 5.10
C LEU A 119 3.18 0.29 6.28
N ASP A 120 2.38 -0.40 7.10
CA ASP A 120 2.85 -0.96 8.36
C ASP A 120 3.55 -2.30 8.19
N GLY A 121 3.14 -3.08 7.21
CA GLY A 121 3.73 -4.39 7.00
C GLY A 121 3.23 -5.06 5.74
N PHE A 122 3.88 -6.17 5.41
CA PHE A 122 3.61 -6.91 4.19
C PHE A 122 3.60 -8.41 4.47
N ALA A 123 2.94 -9.16 3.60
CA ALA A 123 2.99 -10.62 3.63
C ALA A 123 2.73 -11.15 2.23
N PRO A 124 3.14 -12.39 1.94
CA PRO A 124 2.85 -12.99 0.64
C PRO A 124 1.34 -13.15 0.43
N ALA A 125 0.92 -13.07 -0.82
CA ALA A 125 -0.51 -13.19 -1.17
C ALA A 125 -1.11 -14.50 -0.66
N GLY A 126 -0.33 -15.57 -0.65
CA GLY A 126 -0.79 -16.88 -0.19
C GLY A 126 -1.18 -16.91 1.28
N ARG A 127 -0.80 -15.91 2.05
CA ARG A 127 -1.16 -15.85 3.47
C ARG A 127 -2.47 -15.12 3.73
N TRP A 128 -3.13 -14.65 2.70
CA TRP A 128 -4.36 -13.86 2.88
C TRP A 128 -5.42 -14.59 3.69
N GLU A 129 -5.68 -15.87 3.37
CA GLU A 129 -6.73 -16.63 4.06
C GLU A 129 -6.51 -16.66 5.57
N GLU A 130 -5.27 -16.86 5.96
CA GLU A 130 -4.88 -16.93 7.36
C GLU A 130 -4.99 -15.57 8.04
N LEU A 131 -4.48 -14.53 7.38
CA LEU A 131 -4.43 -13.20 7.95
C LEU A 131 -5.80 -12.52 7.98
N SER A 132 -6.66 -12.83 7.03
CA SER A 132 -7.99 -12.22 6.97
C SER A 132 -8.87 -12.64 8.16
N VAL A 133 -8.61 -13.78 8.75
CA VAL A 133 -9.35 -14.22 9.93
C VAL A 133 -9.08 -13.26 11.08
N PHE A 134 -7.85 -12.83 11.26
CA PHE A 134 -7.51 -11.87 12.31
C PHE A 134 -8.14 -10.50 12.04
N ALA A 135 -8.16 -10.06 10.79
CA ALA A 135 -8.78 -8.79 10.44
C ALA A 135 -10.28 -8.82 10.74
N ASP A 136 -10.96 -9.92 10.40
CA ASP A 136 -12.39 -10.07 10.68
C ASP A 136 -12.66 -10.11 12.17
N SER A 137 -11.81 -10.80 12.92
CA SER A 137 -11.96 -10.87 14.38
C SER A 137 -11.84 -9.50 15.02
N ASP A 138 -10.89 -8.70 14.57
CA ASP A 138 -10.72 -7.35 15.08
C ASP A 138 -11.94 -6.48 14.77
N GLN A 139 -12.48 -6.60 13.57
CA GLN A 139 -13.66 -5.85 13.18
C GLN A 139 -14.87 -6.25 14.03
N ARG A 140 -15.05 -7.54 14.26
CA ARG A 140 -16.14 -8.02 15.12
C ARG A 140 -15.97 -7.55 16.54
N GLY A 141 -14.75 -7.56 17.05
CA GLY A 141 -14.47 -7.06 18.37
C GLY A 141 -14.85 -5.59 18.51
N SER A 142 -14.56 -4.79 17.52
CA SER A 142 -14.94 -3.39 17.50
C SER A 142 -16.47 -3.22 17.52
N GLU A 143 -17.17 -4.01 16.76
CA GLU A 143 -18.63 -3.96 16.70
C GLU A 143 -19.25 -4.34 18.04
N VAL A 144 -18.73 -5.38 18.67
CA VAL A 144 -19.25 -5.83 19.96
C VAL A 144 -19.01 -4.79 21.04
N SER A 145 -17.88 -4.10 21.00
CA SER A 145 -17.56 -3.11 22.03
C SER A 145 -18.31 -1.80 21.83
N SER A 146 -18.89 -1.59 20.71
CA SER A 146 -19.69 -0.41 20.47
C SER A 146 -21.16 -0.66 20.81
#